data_ae4c405dd4bb66a11dec8c419da1d730
#
_entry.id   ae4c405dd4bb66a11dec8c419da1d730
#
_cell.length_a   1.000
_cell.length_b   1.000
_cell.length_c   1.000
_cell.angle_alpha   90.00
_cell.angle_beta   90.00
_cell.angle_gamma   90.00
#
_symmetry.space_group_name_H-M   'P 1'
#
loop_
_entity.id
_entity.type
_entity.pdbx_description
1 polymer ?
#
loop_
_entity_poly.entity_id
_entity_poly.type
_entity_poly.pdbx_seq_one_letter_code
_entity_poly.pdbx_strand_id
1 'polypeptide(L)'
;MKKSYLLLALLAVMHSSFAQTKTSGVVSLHTGTNVMSIKIDLNQATSLATITMVGPSTRWFSVGLNATSMSSNTDCLTFSTSLLDQSLPGGHNAATTDATNNLTLVSNTVSGTSRTIVFTRPFSTGDTKDYTFSYASNSLNIIWAYGQSNVTNPTSEHSTFGTKAVSFTTLGTDDFKSINDIVVYPNPSSGIFTISKNSVIQISKIKIFDTNAKMLKEIDAERFDTDNTIDVTELSKGIYFMEISNKEDKVVNLDWNWVVSLHRNRWSIWTGKWWSI
;
A
#
# COMPACT_ATOMS: atom_id res chain seq x y z
N MET A 1 -23.49 -3.22 42.14
CA MET A 1 -23.88 -3.34 40.73
C MET A 1 -23.46 -2.18 39.83
N LYS A 2 -23.09 -0.98 40.33
CA LYS A 2 -22.69 0.18 39.46
C LYS A 2 -21.26 0.14 38.94
N LYS A 3 -20.36 -0.72 39.49
CA LYS A 3 -18.95 -0.80 39.05
C LYS A 3 -18.72 -1.70 37.83
N SER A 4 -19.63 -2.63 37.52
CA SER A 4 -19.49 -3.55 36.36
C SER A 4 -19.82 -2.89 35.02
N TYR A 5 -20.63 -1.85 34.99
CA TYR A 5 -20.97 -1.12 33.76
C TYR A 5 -19.87 -0.20 33.28
N LEU A 6 -18.98 0.24 34.20
CA LEU A 6 -17.83 1.10 33.84
C LEU A 6 -16.75 0.28 33.10
N LEU A 7 -16.60 -1.00 33.47
CA LEU A 7 -15.65 -1.90 32.78
C LEU A 7 -16.14 -2.29 31.38
N LEU A 8 -17.46 -2.49 31.21
CA LEU A 8 -18.05 -2.76 29.90
C LEU A 8 -17.98 -1.55 28.95
N ALA A 9 -18.13 -0.33 29.48
CA ALA A 9 -18.00 0.89 28.69
C ALA A 9 -16.56 1.15 28.26
N LEU A 10 -15.56 0.72 29.04
CA LEU A 10 -14.15 0.86 28.67
C LEU A 10 -13.70 -0.13 27.59
N LEU A 11 -14.34 -1.32 27.52
CA LEU A 11 -14.08 -2.30 26.45
C LEU A 11 -14.70 -1.91 25.11
N ALA A 12 -15.75 -1.08 25.11
CA ALA A 12 -16.43 -0.67 23.87
C ALA A 12 -15.68 0.40 23.06
N VAL A 13 -14.53 0.90 23.54
CA VAL A 13 -13.74 1.96 22.88
C VAL A 13 -12.48 1.42 22.21
N MET A 14 -12.28 0.11 22.12
CA MET A 14 -11.28 -0.43 21.23
C MET A 14 -11.76 -0.35 19.76
N HIS A 15 -11.74 0.87 19.23
CA HIS A 15 -11.82 1.06 17.79
C HIS A 15 -10.56 0.46 17.20
N SER A 16 -10.70 -0.60 16.42
CA SER A 16 -9.66 -1.13 15.54
C SER A 16 -9.33 -0.03 14.53
N SER A 17 -8.34 0.80 14.87
CA SER A 17 -7.76 1.73 13.91
C SER A 17 -7.00 0.89 12.89
N PHE A 18 -7.66 0.53 11.81
CA PHE A 18 -6.95 0.01 10.64
C PHE A 18 -5.96 1.09 10.22
N ALA A 19 -4.69 0.72 10.19
CA ALA A 19 -3.63 1.60 9.70
C ALA A 19 -3.89 1.88 8.22
N GLN A 20 -4.60 2.98 7.93
CA GLN A 20 -4.83 3.39 6.56
C GLN A 20 -3.54 3.99 6.02
N THR A 21 -3.03 3.43 4.94
CA THR A 21 -1.84 3.91 4.24
C THR A 21 -2.23 4.30 2.81
N LYS A 22 -1.77 5.46 2.35
CA LYS A 22 -1.79 5.83 0.93
C LYS A 22 -0.38 5.72 0.36
N THR A 23 -0.27 5.32 -0.89
CA THR A 23 1.00 5.27 -1.61
C THR A 23 0.92 6.00 -2.94
N SER A 24 2.03 6.60 -3.33
CA SER A 24 2.19 7.09 -4.70
C SER A 24 2.58 5.96 -5.68
N GLY A 25 2.92 4.76 -5.16
CA GLY A 25 3.71 3.84 -5.93
C GLY A 25 5.07 4.44 -6.30
N VAL A 26 5.85 3.72 -7.10
CA VAL A 26 7.11 4.26 -7.63
C VAL A 26 6.82 5.16 -8.82
N VAL A 27 7.10 6.45 -8.68
CA VAL A 27 6.93 7.46 -9.72
C VAL A 27 8.28 7.72 -10.37
N SER A 28 8.42 7.38 -11.66
CA SER A 28 9.62 7.68 -12.43
C SER A 28 9.69 9.17 -12.72
N LEU A 29 10.81 9.81 -12.37
CA LEU A 29 11.10 11.21 -12.61
C LEU A 29 12.02 11.38 -13.83
N HIS A 30 13.06 10.56 -13.91
CA HIS A 30 13.98 10.53 -15.03
C HIS A 30 14.41 9.10 -15.36
N THR A 31 14.57 8.81 -16.65
CA THR A 31 14.99 7.52 -17.18
C THR A 31 16.31 7.66 -17.95
N GLY A 32 16.98 6.54 -18.24
CA GLY A 32 18.27 6.52 -18.94
C GLY A 32 19.43 6.24 -17.99
N THR A 33 20.60 6.82 -18.25
CA THR A 33 21.84 6.55 -17.50
C THR A 33 21.75 7.00 -16.03
N ASN A 34 21.03 8.09 -15.76
CA ASN A 34 20.85 8.65 -14.42
C ASN A 34 19.36 8.49 -14.04
N VAL A 35 19.02 7.34 -13.52
CA VAL A 35 17.65 7.08 -13.09
C VAL A 35 17.31 7.94 -11.86
N MET A 36 16.13 8.56 -11.88
CA MET A 36 15.56 9.21 -10.71
C MET A 36 14.10 8.81 -10.52
N SER A 37 13.74 8.46 -9.31
CA SER A 37 12.35 8.15 -8.95
C SER A 37 12.06 8.54 -7.51
N ILE A 38 10.78 8.64 -7.19
CA ILE A 38 10.28 8.87 -5.84
C ILE A 38 9.11 7.92 -5.54
N LYS A 39 9.01 7.51 -4.29
CA LYS A 39 7.83 6.88 -3.72
C LYS A 39 7.51 7.55 -2.39
N ILE A 40 6.25 7.87 -2.17
CA ILE A 40 5.76 8.48 -0.92
C ILE A 40 4.64 7.61 -0.37
N ASP A 41 4.82 7.10 0.83
CA ASP A 41 3.82 6.35 1.58
C ASP A 41 3.35 7.19 2.77
N LEU A 42 2.04 7.41 2.87
CA LEU A 42 1.41 8.21 3.92
C LEU A 42 0.68 7.28 4.89
N ASN A 43 1.12 7.20 6.13
CA ASN A 43 0.47 6.43 7.19
C ASN A 43 -0.35 7.34 8.10
N GLN A 44 -1.68 7.21 8.03
CA GLN A 44 -2.58 8.05 8.80
C GLN A 44 -2.50 7.77 10.32
N ALA A 45 -2.36 6.51 10.71
CA ALA A 45 -2.37 6.13 12.13
C ALA A 45 -1.16 6.68 12.89
N THR A 46 0.00 6.75 12.22
CA THR A 46 1.23 7.27 12.80
C THR A 46 1.51 8.73 12.45
N SER A 47 0.74 9.29 11.51
CA SER A 47 0.99 10.62 10.92
C SER A 47 2.41 10.78 10.38
N LEU A 48 2.95 9.71 9.78
CA LEU A 48 4.28 9.67 9.18
C LEU A 48 4.19 9.51 7.66
N ALA A 49 5.00 10.27 6.94
CA ALA A 49 5.33 10.05 5.55
C ALA A 49 6.65 9.28 5.47
N THR A 50 6.65 8.15 4.74
CA THR A 50 7.87 7.42 4.38
C THR A 50 8.19 7.74 2.93
N ILE A 51 9.36 8.31 2.69
CA ILE A 51 9.79 8.74 1.37
C ILE A 51 10.97 7.86 0.93
N THR A 52 10.86 7.29 -0.26
CA THR A 52 11.96 6.59 -0.94
C THR A 52 12.37 7.41 -2.15
N MET A 53 13.59 7.86 -2.20
CA MET A 53 14.15 8.53 -3.36
C MET A 53 15.26 7.69 -3.97
N VAL A 54 15.25 7.55 -5.29
CA VAL A 54 16.35 6.97 -6.07
C VAL A 54 16.93 8.08 -6.92
N GLY A 55 18.25 8.16 -6.92
CA GLY A 55 18.98 9.13 -7.72
C GLY A 55 20.39 8.64 -8.08
N PRO A 56 21.16 9.41 -8.88
CA PRO A 56 22.52 9.02 -9.26
C PRO A 56 23.45 8.96 -8.04
N SER A 57 24.27 7.91 -7.95
CA SER A 57 25.10 7.65 -6.77
C SER A 57 26.25 8.65 -6.56
N THR A 58 26.68 9.35 -7.63
CA THR A 58 27.83 10.26 -7.62
C THR A 58 27.46 11.73 -7.70
N ARG A 59 26.18 12.06 -7.59
CA ARG A 59 25.65 13.42 -7.73
C ARG A 59 24.69 13.73 -6.59
N TRP A 60 24.50 15.01 -6.30
CA TRP A 60 23.35 15.41 -5.49
C TRP A 60 22.05 15.25 -6.29
N PHE A 61 20.96 14.97 -5.60
CA PHE A 61 19.60 14.98 -6.17
C PHE A 61 18.59 15.46 -5.14
N SER A 62 17.55 16.12 -5.63
CA SER A 62 16.56 16.79 -4.79
C SER A 62 15.17 16.68 -5.37
N VAL A 63 14.18 16.73 -4.48
CA VAL A 63 12.76 16.86 -4.83
C VAL A 63 12.16 17.99 -4.01
N GLY A 64 11.57 18.97 -4.70
CA GLY A 64 10.78 20.04 -4.07
C GLY A 64 9.30 19.69 -4.03
N LEU A 65 8.69 19.81 -2.87
CA LEU A 65 7.31 19.43 -2.62
C LEU A 65 6.34 20.59 -2.89
N ASN A 66 5.14 20.25 -3.37
CA ASN A 66 4.04 21.18 -3.65
C ASN A 66 4.44 22.36 -4.55
N ALA A 67 5.24 22.08 -5.58
CA ALA A 67 5.78 23.08 -6.47
C ALA A 67 5.72 22.64 -7.94
N THR A 68 5.62 23.61 -8.84
CA THR A 68 5.75 23.44 -10.28
C THR A 68 6.89 24.26 -10.89
N SER A 69 7.57 25.04 -10.04
CA SER A 69 8.75 25.86 -10.38
C SER A 69 9.60 26.09 -9.13
N MET A 70 10.80 26.68 -9.27
CA MET A 70 11.67 27.06 -8.16
C MET A 70 11.13 28.30 -7.44
N SER A 71 10.01 28.16 -6.79
CA SER A 71 9.37 29.24 -6.02
C SER A 71 9.98 29.36 -4.61
N SER A 72 9.91 30.57 -4.03
CA SER A 72 10.34 30.76 -2.63
C SER A 72 9.49 29.90 -1.69
N ASN A 73 10.12 29.47 -0.61
CA ASN A 73 9.55 28.56 0.41
C ASN A 73 9.10 27.20 -0.12
N THR A 74 9.65 26.75 -1.27
CA THR A 74 9.47 25.36 -1.69
C THR A 74 10.32 24.46 -0.79
N ASP A 75 9.69 23.56 -0.09
CA ASP A 75 10.31 22.51 0.74
C ASP A 75 11.06 21.51 -0.14
N CYS A 76 12.34 21.30 0.13
CA CYS A 76 13.24 20.49 -0.67
C CYS A 76 13.89 19.36 0.14
N LEU A 77 13.62 18.15 -0.28
CA LEU A 77 14.22 16.92 0.22
C LEU A 77 15.47 16.62 -0.63
N THR A 78 16.65 16.90 -0.10
CA THR A 78 17.89 16.81 -0.87
C THR A 78 18.81 15.73 -0.30
N PHE A 79 19.41 14.94 -1.17
CA PHE A 79 20.52 14.08 -0.83
C PHE A 79 21.78 14.53 -1.58
N SER A 80 22.86 14.68 -0.82
CA SER A 80 24.20 14.95 -1.35
C SER A 80 25.20 13.93 -0.78
N THR A 81 25.97 14.29 0.20
CA THR A 81 26.73 13.38 1.06
C THR A 81 25.92 12.92 2.28
N SER A 82 24.91 13.67 2.61
CA SER A 82 23.91 13.41 3.66
C SER A 82 22.52 13.81 3.20
N LEU A 83 21.51 13.41 3.96
CA LEU A 83 20.13 13.82 3.76
C LEU A 83 19.94 15.21 4.38
N LEU A 84 19.47 16.15 3.59
CA LEU A 84 19.32 17.57 3.93
C LEU A 84 17.85 17.98 3.81
N ASP A 85 17.38 18.67 4.81
CA ASP A 85 16.12 19.39 4.84
C ASP A 85 16.38 20.83 4.44
N GLN A 86 15.77 21.27 3.34
CA GLN A 86 16.11 22.54 2.72
C GLN A 86 14.86 23.26 2.20
N SER A 87 14.97 24.54 2.01
CA SER A 87 13.94 25.35 1.35
C SER A 87 14.53 26.24 0.27
N LEU A 88 13.76 26.46 -0.81
CA LEU A 88 14.19 27.38 -1.87
C LEU A 88 13.95 28.84 -1.45
N PRO A 89 14.93 29.73 -1.65
CA PRO A 89 14.73 31.17 -1.47
C PRO A 89 13.97 31.80 -2.65
N GLY A 90 13.79 31.07 -3.75
CA GLY A 90 13.20 31.54 -5.02
C GLY A 90 14.27 32.10 -5.98
N GLY A 91 13.83 32.37 -7.23
CA GLY A 91 14.65 33.07 -8.22
C GLY A 91 15.86 32.28 -8.74
N HIS A 92 15.78 30.99 -8.95
CA HIS A 92 16.87 30.12 -9.42
C HIS A 92 18.11 30.10 -8.50
N ASN A 93 17.94 30.42 -7.24
CA ASN A 93 18.99 30.31 -6.24
C ASN A 93 19.02 28.88 -5.66
N ALA A 94 20.20 28.48 -5.17
CA ALA A 94 20.37 27.21 -4.49
C ALA A 94 19.49 27.13 -3.22
N ALA A 95 19.01 25.94 -2.90
CA ALA A 95 18.26 25.70 -1.67
C ALA A 95 19.13 25.98 -0.44
N THR A 96 18.53 26.52 0.59
CA THR A 96 19.15 26.78 1.90
C THR A 96 18.75 25.70 2.87
N THR A 97 19.73 25.19 3.64
CA THR A 97 19.44 24.18 4.69
C THR A 97 18.67 24.84 5.81
N ASP A 98 17.60 24.18 6.24
CA ASP A 98 16.76 24.64 7.33
C ASP A 98 17.46 24.49 8.68
N ALA A 99 17.07 25.30 9.66
CA ALA A 99 17.69 25.30 10.98
C ALA A 99 17.52 23.97 11.72
N THR A 100 16.42 23.28 11.43
CA THR A 100 16.10 21.95 11.96
C THR A 100 15.95 20.98 10.81
N ASN A 101 16.62 19.83 10.88
CA ASN A 101 16.42 18.74 9.93
C ASN A 101 15.33 17.83 10.49
N ASN A 102 14.15 17.87 9.90
CA ASN A 102 12.98 17.08 10.29
C ASN A 102 12.92 15.70 9.62
N LEU A 103 13.96 15.32 8.86
CA LEU A 103 14.06 14.07 8.13
C LEU A 103 14.81 13.01 8.94
N THR A 104 14.23 11.85 9.12
CA THR A 104 14.88 10.71 9.81
C THR A 104 15.30 9.67 8.78
N LEU A 105 16.60 9.52 8.55
CA LEU A 105 17.14 8.54 7.62
C LEU A 105 16.91 7.11 8.13
N VAL A 106 16.29 6.26 7.31
CA VAL A 106 16.05 4.84 7.58
C VAL A 106 17.10 3.97 6.88
N SER A 107 17.37 4.22 5.61
CA SER A 107 18.39 3.48 4.87
C SER A 107 19.01 4.32 3.76
N ASN A 108 20.26 3.99 3.41
CA ASN A 108 21.02 4.59 2.33
C ASN A 108 21.86 3.48 1.68
N THR A 109 21.51 3.08 0.48
CA THR A 109 22.13 1.97 -0.24
C THR A 109 22.55 2.42 -1.65
N VAL A 110 23.66 1.86 -2.14
CA VAL A 110 24.13 2.09 -3.51
C VAL A 110 24.15 0.77 -4.25
N SER A 111 23.58 0.76 -5.44
CA SER A 111 23.62 -0.37 -6.37
C SER A 111 23.96 0.14 -7.76
N GLY A 112 25.15 -0.21 -8.23
CA GLY A 112 25.69 0.31 -9.49
C GLY A 112 25.79 1.84 -9.48
N THR A 113 25.17 2.48 -10.45
CA THR A 113 25.18 3.94 -10.61
C THR A 113 24.04 4.64 -9.86
N SER A 114 23.20 3.89 -9.16
CA SER A 114 22.03 4.43 -8.44
C SER A 114 22.21 4.35 -6.94
N ARG A 115 21.71 5.36 -6.25
CA ARG A 115 21.57 5.44 -4.80
C ARG A 115 20.10 5.44 -4.43
N THR A 116 19.73 4.61 -3.48
CA THR A 116 18.38 4.58 -2.88
C THR A 116 18.49 5.05 -1.45
N ILE A 117 17.71 6.06 -1.10
CA ILE A 117 17.56 6.54 0.28
C ILE A 117 16.10 6.39 0.70
N VAL A 118 15.90 5.91 1.93
CA VAL A 118 14.59 5.83 2.57
C VAL A 118 14.67 6.64 3.84
N PHE A 119 13.70 7.49 4.07
CA PHE A 119 13.60 8.33 5.26
C PHE A 119 12.15 8.59 5.62
N THR A 120 11.92 9.02 6.84
CA THR A 120 10.59 9.38 7.33
C THR A 120 10.54 10.83 7.79
N ARG A 121 9.35 11.42 7.73
CA ARG A 121 9.04 12.73 8.29
C ARG A 121 7.61 12.74 8.85
N PRO A 122 7.34 13.37 9.98
CA PRO A 122 5.97 13.65 10.43
C PRO A 122 5.18 14.41 9.36
N PHE A 123 3.87 14.22 9.30
CA PHE A 123 3.03 14.98 8.37
C PHE A 123 3.18 16.48 8.57
N SER A 124 3.22 16.93 9.81
CA SER A 124 3.53 18.30 10.19
C SER A 124 4.75 18.31 11.11
N THR A 125 5.73 19.11 10.79
CA THR A 125 6.97 19.27 11.57
C THR A 125 6.92 20.46 12.53
N GLY A 126 5.97 21.37 12.28
CA GLY A 126 5.92 22.69 12.96
C GLY A 126 6.84 23.73 12.33
N ASP A 127 7.70 23.37 11.36
CA ASP A 127 8.44 24.33 10.57
C ASP A 127 7.54 24.89 9.45
N THR A 128 7.51 26.23 9.33
CA THR A 128 6.68 26.92 8.35
C THR A 128 7.19 26.80 6.91
N LYS A 129 8.42 26.35 6.72
CA LYS A 129 9.02 26.08 5.41
C LYS A 129 8.76 24.68 4.92
N ASP A 130 8.37 23.77 5.82
CA ASP A 130 8.09 22.39 5.51
C ASP A 130 6.69 22.22 4.94
N TYR A 131 6.59 21.43 3.89
CA TYR A 131 5.30 21.00 3.38
C TYR A 131 4.60 20.09 4.39
N THR A 132 3.37 20.45 4.76
CA THR A 132 2.52 19.61 5.61
C THR A 132 1.81 18.57 4.76
N PHE A 133 2.14 17.30 4.96
CA PHE A 133 1.41 16.20 4.31
C PHE A 133 -0.01 16.08 4.87
N SER A 134 -0.93 15.68 4.01
CA SER A 134 -2.31 15.38 4.41
C SER A 134 -2.73 14.05 3.83
N TYR A 135 -3.26 13.17 4.68
CA TYR A 135 -3.84 11.92 4.21
C TYR A 135 -5.04 12.14 3.27
N ALA A 136 -5.74 13.26 3.39
CA ALA A 136 -6.85 13.62 2.50
C ALA A 136 -6.40 13.94 1.07
N SER A 137 -5.13 14.30 0.87
CA SER A 137 -4.61 14.65 -0.47
C SER A 137 -4.61 13.44 -1.40
N ASN A 138 -5.04 13.64 -2.63
CA ASN A 138 -5.03 12.62 -3.69
C ASN A 138 -3.91 12.85 -4.71
N SER A 139 -3.26 14.00 -4.68
CA SER A 139 -2.13 14.31 -5.55
C SER A 139 -1.22 15.37 -4.94
N LEU A 140 0.02 15.41 -5.40
CA LEU A 140 1.05 16.37 -5.03
C LEU A 140 1.87 16.70 -6.26
N ASN A 141 2.03 18.00 -6.58
CA ASN A 141 2.98 18.43 -7.58
C ASN A 141 4.38 18.51 -6.97
N ILE A 142 5.37 18.05 -7.71
CA ILE A 142 6.77 18.11 -7.30
C ILE A 142 7.63 18.67 -8.42
N ILE A 143 8.69 19.34 -8.04
CA ILE A 143 9.86 19.61 -8.88
C ILE A 143 10.98 18.66 -8.47
N TRP A 144 11.87 18.35 -9.40
CA TRP A 144 13.01 17.50 -9.11
C TRP A 144 14.22 17.92 -9.91
N ALA A 145 15.40 17.65 -9.38
CA ALA A 145 16.66 17.93 -10.06
C ALA A 145 17.78 17.02 -9.56
N TYR A 146 18.83 16.86 -10.36
CA TYR A 146 20.11 16.32 -9.92
C TYR A 146 21.29 17.11 -10.50
N GLY A 147 22.41 17.09 -9.78
CA GLY A 147 23.60 17.85 -10.10
C GLY A 147 24.38 17.35 -11.31
N GLN A 148 25.41 18.09 -11.68
CA GLN A 148 26.34 17.71 -12.74
C GLN A 148 27.17 16.46 -12.38
N SER A 149 27.90 15.91 -13.34
CA SER A 149 28.67 14.67 -13.16
C SER A 149 29.70 14.82 -12.04
N ASN A 150 29.68 13.87 -11.10
CA ASN A 150 30.58 13.82 -9.94
C ASN A 150 30.51 15.05 -9.03
N VAL A 151 29.42 15.80 -9.04
CA VAL A 151 29.21 16.96 -8.18
C VAL A 151 28.22 16.61 -7.08
N THR A 152 28.70 16.54 -5.86
CA THR A 152 27.88 16.26 -4.67
C THR A 152 27.47 17.52 -3.92
N ASN A 153 28.04 18.69 -4.25
CA ASN A 153 27.66 19.96 -3.63
C ASN A 153 26.27 20.42 -4.10
N PRO A 154 25.25 20.47 -3.22
CA PRO A 154 23.87 20.81 -3.60
C PRO A 154 23.66 22.30 -3.92
N THR A 155 24.68 23.16 -3.68
CA THR A 155 24.64 24.56 -4.09
C THR A 155 25.10 24.78 -5.52
N SER A 156 25.65 23.75 -6.18
CA SER A 156 26.00 23.81 -7.59
C SER A 156 24.76 23.68 -8.48
N GLU A 157 24.87 24.23 -9.70
CA GLU A 157 23.81 24.15 -10.68
C GLU A 157 23.42 22.71 -11.02
N HIS A 158 22.13 22.47 -11.19
CA HIS A 158 21.61 21.19 -11.63
C HIS A 158 21.97 20.91 -13.11
N SER A 159 22.13 19.66 -13.45
CA SER A 159 22.32 19.20 -14.82
C SER A 159 20.98 18.92 -15.52
N THR A 160 20.04 18.38 -14.77
CA THR A 160 18.73 17.96 -15.29
C THR A 160 17.69 18.21 -14.22
N PHE A 161 16.51 18.61 -14.66
CA PHE A 161 15.40 18.93 -13.77
C PHE A 161 14.06 18.70 -14.48
N GLY A 162 12.99 18.73 -13.72
CA GLY A 162 11.65 18.63 -14.27
C GLY A 162 10.57 18.77 -13.19
N THR A 163 9.35 18.59 -13.63
CA THR A 163 8.15 18.60 -12.78
C THR A 163 7.39 17.29 -12.93
N LYS A 164 6.66 16.90 -11.90
CA LYS A 164 5.79 15.72 -11.95
C LYS A 164 4.61 15.88 -11.01
N ALA A 165 3.43 15.42 -11.46
CA ALA A 165 2.32 15.19 -10.57
C ALA A 165 2.44 13.77 -10.01
N VAL A 166 2.32 13.63 -8.70
CA VAL A 166 2.33 12.39 -7.95
C VAL A 166 0.91 12.14 -7.45
N SER A 167 0.29 11.03 -7.82
CA SER A 167 -1.05 10.66 -7.37
C SER A 167 -0.97 9.64 -6.25
N PHE A 168 -1.83 9.76 -5.25
CA PHE A 168 -1.90 8.83 -4.13
C PHE A 168 -3.10 7.91 -4.27
N THR A 169 -2.86 6.61 -4.08
CA THR A 169 -3.89 5.59 -3.94
C THR A 169 -3.87 5.05 -2.52
N THR A 170 -5.03 4.78 -1.96
CA THR A 170 -5.12 4.13 -0.66
C THR A 170 -4.60 2.71 -0.81
N LEU A 171 -3.59 2.34 0.01
CA LEU A 171 -3.29 0.95 0.28
C LEU A 171 -4.33 0.46 1.30
N GLY A 172 -5.57 0.39 0.87
CA GLY A 172 -6.53 -0.43 1.55
C GLY A 172 -6.42 -1.84 0.97
N THR A 173 -6.90 -2.82 1.66
CA THR A 173 -7.44 -4.00 0.98
C THR A 173 -8.11 -3.46 -0.26
N ASP A 174 -7.58 -3.82 -1.45
CA ASP A 174 -8.22 -3.47 -2.71
C ASP A 174 -9.69 -3.55 -2.47
N ASP A 175 -10.43 -2.47 -2.81
CA ASP A 175 -11.87 -2.49 -2.73
C ASP A 175 -12.28 -3.81 -3.35
N PHE A 176 -12.64 -4.77 -2.50
CA PHE A 176 -13.28 -5.98 -2.95
C PHE A 176 -14.65 -5.53 -3.51
N LYS A 177 -14.55 -4.74 -4.58
CA LYS A 177 -15.66 -4.58 -5.49
C LYS A 177 -15.96 -5.97 -5.93
N SER A 178 -16.97 -6.53 -5.28
CA SER A 178 -17.63 -7.69 -5.74
C SER A 178 -17.41 -9.01 -4.99
N ILE A 179 -17.38 -8.97 -3.66
CA ILE A 179 -17.76 -10.16 -2.86
C ILE A 179 -19.17 -10.65 -3.26
N ASN A 180 -20.02 -9.75 -3.74
CA ASN A 180 -21.36 -10.09 -4.21
C ASN A 180 -21.40 -10.79 -5.59
N ASP A 181 -20.28 -10.84 -6.31
CA ASP A 181 -20.23 -11.40 -7.66
C ASP A 181 -19.67 -12.83 -7.72
N ILE A 182 -19.23 -13.39 -6.60
CA ILE A 182 -18.86 -14.80 -6.46
C ILE A 182 -19.75 -15.43 -5.40
N VAL A 183 -20.48 -16.45 -5.77
CA VAL A 183 -21.36 -17.21 -4.87
C VAL A 183 -20.95 -18.66 -4.87
N VAL A 184 -20.80 -19.24 -3.69
CA VAL A 184 -20.50 -20.67 -3.51
C VAL A 184 -21.69 -21.36 -2.87
N TYR A 185 -22.27 -22.32 -3.57
CA TYR A 185 -23.46 -23.04 -3.11
C TYR A 185 -23.50 -24.50 -3.55
N PRO A 186 -24.18 -25.38 -2.83
CA PRO A 186 -24.79 -25.17 -1.52
C PRO A 186 -23.71 -25.08 -0.42
N ASN A 187 -23.98 -24.29 0.60
CA ASN A 187 -23.17 -24.28 1.82
C ASN A 187 -24.10 -24.32 3.05
N PRO A 188 -24.13 -25.40 3.82
CA PRO A 188 -23.29 -26.62 3.75
C PRO A 188 -23.51 -27.47 2.49
N SER A 189 -22.46 -28.20 2.10
CA SER A 189 -22.42 -29.10 0.94
C SER A 189 -22.26 -30.56 1.36
N SER A 190 -22.67 -31.46 0.48
CA SER A 190 -22.37 -32.91 0.61
C SER A 190 -21.02 -33.31 0.04
N GLY A 191 -20.18 -32.36 -0.35
CA GLY A 191 -18.88 -32.55 -0.99
C GLY A 191 -18.84 -32.06 -2.44
N ILE A 192 -19.99 -31.60 -2.96
CA ILE A 192 -20.08 -30.98 -4.27
C ILE A 192 -20.69 -29.59 -4.10
N PHE A 193 -20.03 -28.58 -4.64
CA PHE A 193 -20.55 -27.22 -4.65
C PHE A 193 -20.25 -26.51 -5.97
N THR A 194 -21.03 -25.50 -6.27
CA THR A 194 -20.90 -24.67 -7.46
C THR A 194 -20.33 -23.32 -7.05
N ILE A 195 -19.35 -22.84 -7.81
CA ILE A 195 -18.90 -21.45 -7.76
C ILE A 195 -19.55 -20.72 -8.93
N SER A 196 -20.45 -19.81 -8.62
CA SER A 196 -21.05 -18.88 -9.58
C SER A 196 -20.33 -17.56 -9.51
N LYS A 197 -19.97 -16.99 -10.66
CA LYS A 197 -19.26 -15.71 -10.76
C LYS A 197 -19.79 -14.87 -11.91
N ASN A 198 -19.63 -13.56 -11.81
CA ASN A 198 -19.84 -12.68 -12.95
C ASN A 198 -18.79 -12.98 -14.04
N SER A 199 -19.19 -12.91 -15.31
CA SER A 199 -18.33 -13.17 -16.48
C SER A 199 -17.07 -12.29 -16.55
N VAL A 200 -17.08 -11.13 -15.90
CA VAL A 200 -15.94 -10.22 -15.86
C VAL A 200 -14.84 -10.71 -14.91
N ILE A 201 -15.20 -11.54 -13.90
CA ILE A 201 -14.25 -12.02 -12.92
C ILE A 201 -13.42 -13.17 -13.48
N GLN A 202 -12.10 -13.01 -13.52
CA GLN A 202 -11.16 -14.04 -13.93
C GLN A 202 -10.59 -14.72 -12.67
N ILE A 203 -10.97 -15.97 -12.45
CA ILE A 203 -10.39 -16.82 -11.40
C ILE A 203 -9.27 -17.64 -12.04
N SER A 204 -8.12 -17.73 -11.36
CA SER A 204 -7.01 -18.59 -11.80
C SER A 204 -6.88 -19.85 -10.97
N LYS A 205 -7.06 -19.73 -9.65
CA LYS A 205 -6.86 -20.84 -8.71
C LYS A 205 -7.87 -20.82 -7.57
N ILE A 206 -8.19 -22.02 -7.08
CA ILE A 206 -8.97 -22.23 -5.86
C ILE A 206 -8.17 -23.17 -4.98
N LYS A 207 -7.92 -22.76 -3.73
CA LYS A 207 -7.23 -23.57 -2.73
C LYS A 207 -8.16 -23.86 -1.56
N ILE A 208 -8.11 -25.08 -1.05
CA ILE A 208 -8.90 -25.53 0.08
C ILE A 208 -7.97 -25.91 1.23
N PHE A 209 -8.25 -25.36 2.40
CA PHE A 209 -7.45 -25.54 3.61
C PHE A 209 -8.29 -26.13 4.73
N ASP A 210 -7.68 -26.89 5.61
CA ASP A 210 -8.30 -27.30 6.89
C ASP A 210 -8.23 -26.16 7.92
N THR A 211 -8.80 -26.40 9.10
CA THR A 211 -8.83 -25.45 10.22
C THR A 211 -7.44 -25.13 10.79
N ASN A 212 -6.40 -25.89 10.44
CA ASN A 212 -5.01 -25.67 10.82
C ASN A 212 -4.22 -24.96 9.72
N ALA A 213 -4.88 -24.42 8.70
CA ALA A 213 -4.29 -23.77 7.53
C ALA A 213 -3.41 -24.71 6.68
N LYS A 214 -3.60 -26.05 6.79
CA LYS A 214 -2.95 -27.01 5.90
C LYS A 214 -3.72 -27.06 4.58
N MET A 215 -3.02 -26.81 3.47
CA MET A 215 -3.61 -26.93 2.14
C MET A 215 -3.92 -28.41 1.83
N LEU A 216 -5.15 -28.70 1.47
CA LEU A 216 -5.65 -30.03 1.16
C LEU A 216 -5.84 -30.24 -0.34
N LYS A 217 -6.25 -29.20 -1.06
CA LYS A 217 -6.52 -29.27 -2.49
C LYS A 217 -6.23 -27.94 -3.17
N GLU A 218 -5.66 -27.99 -4.37
CA GLU A 218 -5.53 -26.87 -5.29
C GLU A 218 -6.20 -27.23 -6.60
N ILE A 219 -6.99 -26.31 -7.16
CA ILE A 219 -7.78 -26.48 -8.37
C ILE A 219 -7.41 -25.35 -9.33
N ASP A 220 -7.01 -25.69 -10.55
CA ASP A 220 -6.84 -24.74 -11.63
C ASP A 220 -8.23 -24.29 -12.12
N ALA A 221 -8.48 -23.01 -12.08
CA ALA A 221 -9.75 -22.40 -12.42
C ALA A 221 -9.64 -21.44 -13.63
N GLU A 222 -8.55 -21.45 -14.37
CA GLU A 222 -8.34 -20.55 -15.51
C GLU A 222 -9.40 -20.70 -16.61
N ARG A 223 -10.05 -21.86 -16.69
CA ARG A 223 -11.07 -22.19 -17.70
C ARG A 223 -12.49 -22.16 -17.13
N PHE A 224 -12.66 -21.63 -15.92
CA PHE A 224 -13.98 -21.56 -15.31
C PHE A 224 -14.85 -20.53 -16.03
N ASP A 225 -16.03 -20.97 -16.46
CA ASP A 225 -17.11 -20.14 -16.96
C ASP A 225 -17.85 -19.45 -15.80
N THR A 226 -19.12 -19.06 -16.01
CA THR A 226 -19.95 -18.39 -15.00
C THR A 226 -20.32 -19.31 -13.83
N ASP A 227 -20.59 -20.60 -14.11
CA ASP A 227 -20.94 -21.60 -13.10
C ASP A 227 -20.04 -22.82 -13.24
N ASN A 228 -19.33 -23.17 -12.17
CA ASN A 228 -18.41 -24.31 -12.18
C ASN A 228 -18.59 -25.17 -10.94
N THR A 229 -18.64 -26.47 -11.15
CA THR A 229 -18.83 -27.45 -10.08
C THR A 229 -17.49 -27.96 -9.58
N ILE A 230 -17.32 -27.98 -8.27
CA ILE A 230 -16.13 -28.47 -7.57
C ILE A 230 -16.53 -29.70 -6.76
N ASP A 231 -15.81 -30.78 -6.97
CA ASP A 231 -15.93 -32.03 -6.22
C ASP A 231 -14.83 -32.15 -5.18
N VAL A 232 -15.23 -32.25 -3.91
CA VAL A 232 -14.37 -32.48 -2.74
C VAL A 232 -14.96 -33.60 -1.87
N THR A 233 -15.67 -34.56 -2.50
CA THR A 233 -16.28 -35.71 -1.80
C THR A 233 -15.25 -36.59 -1.11
N GLU A 234 -13.97 -36.51 -1.49
CA GLU A 234 -12.85 -37.18 -0.84
C GLU A 234 -12.49 -36.61 0.53
N LEU A 235 -12.89 -35.36 0.81
CA LEU A 235 -12.63 -34.73 2.10
C LEU A 235 -13.60 -35.25 3.17
N SER A 236 -13.12 -35.39 4.38
CA SER A 236 -13.95 -35.78 5.52
C SER A 236 -14.95 -34.68 5.87
N LYS A 237 -15.96 -35.01 6.66
CA LYS A 237 -16.90 -34.00 7.19
C LYS A 237 -16.16 -33.01 8.07
N GLY A 238 -16.37 -31.73 7.85
CA GLY A 238 -15.68 -30.70 8.62
C GLY A 238 -15.92 -29.30 8.09
N ILE A 239 -15.16 -28.39 8.67
CA ILE A 239 -15.08 -26.98 8.26
C ILE A 239 -13.80 -26.80 7.47
N TYR A 240 -13.90 -26.13 6.34
CA TYR A 240 -12.77 -25.86 5.45
C TYR A 240 -12.81 -24.40 5.03
N PHE A 241 -11.64 -23.85 4.77
CA PHE A 241 -11.48 -22.51 4.21
C PHE A 241 -11.19 -22.62 2.73
N MET A 242 -11.77 -21.71 1.95
CA MET A 242 -11.55 -21.63 0.51
C MET A 242 -10.90 -20.29 0.16
N GLU A 243 -9.77 -20.34 -0.53
CA GLU A 243 -9.11 -19.20 -1.14
C GLU A 243 -9.37 -19.20 -2.64
N ILE A 244 -9.85 -18.10 -3.18
CA ILE A 244 -10.05 -17.90 -4.62
C ILE A 244 -9.12 -16.78 -5.07
N SER A 245 -8.26 -17.03 -6.06
CA SER A 245 -7.29 -16.07 -6.56
C SER A 245 -7.41 -15.81 -8.07
N ASN A 246 -6.99 -14.64 -8.51
CA ASN A 246 -6.90 -14.27 -9.92
C ASN A 246 -5.50 -14.56 -10.51
N LYS A 247 -5.29 -14.25 -11.82
CA LYS A 247 -4.01 -14.49 -12.53
C LYS A 247 -2.80 -13.71 -11.97
N GLU A 248 -3.03 -12.69 -11.16
CA GLU A 248 -1.96 -11.92 -10.54
C GLU A 248 -1.58 -12.45 -9.15
N ASP A 249 -2.04 -13.66 -8.79
CA ASP A 249 -1.97 -14.26 -7.45
C ASP A 249 -2.55 -13.35 -6.35
N LYS A 250 -3.31 -12.33 -6.76
CA LYS A 250 -4.09 -11.53 -5.82
C LYS A 250 -5.28 -12.35 -5.38
N VAL A 251 -5.39 -12.57 -4.08
CA VAL A 251 -6.55 -13.22 -3.48
C VAL A 251 -7.78 -12.37 -3.77
N VAL A 252 -8.69 -12.88 -4.57
CA VAL A 252 -9.92 -12.20 -4.97
C VAL A 252 -10.93 -12.25 -3.84
N ASN A 253 -10.77 -13.19 -2.90
CA ASN A 253 -11.58 -13.27 -1.68
C ASN A 253 -10.88 -14.09 -0.59
N LEU A 254 -10.58 -13.48 0.54
CA LEU A 254 -10.40 -14.09 1.86
C LEU A 254 -11.51 -13.55 2.76
N ASP A 255 -12.74 -13.83 2.41
CA ASP A 255 -13.80 -13.58 3.37
C ASP A 255 -13.89 -14.77 4.31
N TRP A 256 -13.69 -14.54 5.60
CA TRP A 256 -13.89 -15.51 6.68
C TRP A 256 -15.31 -16.08 6.71
N ASN A 257 -16.18 -15.70 5.77
CA ASN A 257 -17.55 -16.12 5.64
C ASN A 257 -17.77 -17.37 4.78
N TRP A 258 -16.72 -17.88 4.10
CA TRP A 258 -16.81 -19.10 3.31
C TRP A 258 -16.31 -20.32 4.09
N VAL A 259 -16.99 -20.59 5.18
CA VAL A 259 -16.85 -21.86 5.88
C VAL A 259 -17.65 -22.90 5.12
N VAL A 260 -16.96 -23.69 4.30
CA VAL A 260 -17.61 -24.82 3.62
C VAL A 260 -17.78 -25.93 4.64
N SER A 261 -19.01 -26.17 5.06
CA SER A 261 -19.31 -27.28 5.97
C SER A 261 -19.79 -28.50 5.18
N LEU A 262 -19.06 -29.59 5.24
CA LEU A 262 -19.44 -30.86 4.63
C LEU A 262 -20.30 -31.66 5.60
N HIS A 263 -21.58 -31.83 5.29
CA HIS A 263 -22.52 -32.67 6.08
C HIS A 263 -23.06 -33.82 5.22
N ARG A 264 -22.86 -35.04 5.66
CA ARG A 264 -23.63 -36.19 5.16
C ARG A 264 -24.93 -36.34 6.00
N ASN A 265 -26.05 -35.99 5.40
CA ASN A 265 -27.44 -36.25 5.90
C ASN A 265 -27.73 -35.69 7.31
N ARG A 266 -28.19 -34.44 7.40
CA ARG A 266 -29.34 -33.94 8.15
C ARG A 266 -29.51 -32.44 7.98
N TRP A 267 -30.77 -32.02 7.76
CA TRP A 267 -31.20 -30.65 7.66
C TRP A 267 -30.94 -29.90 8.97
N SER A 268 -30.11 -28.89 8.96
CA SER A 268 -30.16 -27.80 9.92
C SER A 268 -29.80 -26.51 9.20
N ILE A 269 -30.79 -25.62 9.14
CA ILE A 269 -30.63 -24.27 8.61
C ILE A 269 -29.88 -23.47 9.66
N TRP A 270 -28.66 -23.06 9.35
CA TRP A 270 -27.95 -22.01 10.08
C TRP A 270 -27.85 -20.77 9.20
N THR A 271 -28.75 -19.81 9.42
CA THR A 271 -28.62 -18.43 8.96
C THR A 271 -27.99 -17.64 10.11
N GLY A 272 -26.70 -17.42 10.07
CA GLY A 272 -26.00 -16.64 11.09
C GLY A 272 -24.88 -15.81 10.47
N LYS A 273 -25.11 -14.50 10.35
CA LYS A 273 -24.03 -13.53 10.17
C LYS A 273 -23.24 -13.49 11.48
N TRP A 274 -21.98 -13.86 11.42
CA TRP A 274 -21.08 -13.58 12.53
C TRP A 274 -20.56 -12.15 12.39
N TRP A 275 -20.88 -11.32 13.38
CA TRP A 275 -20.24 -10.03 13.56
C TRP A 275 -18.87 -10.28 14.18
N SER A 276 -17.81 -9.79 13.52
CA SER A 276 -16.48 -9.74 14.10
C SER A 276 -16.49 -8.83 15.32
N ILE A 277 -15.98 -9.36 16.43
CA ILE A 277 -15.58 -8.59 17.61
C ILE A 277 -14.19 -8.01 17.36
#